data_ee9b7177db34ee297e13f992a2a7216a
#
_entry.id   ee9b7177db34ee297e13f992a2a7216a
#
_cell.length_a   1.000
_cell.length_b   1.000
_cell.length_c   1.000
_cell.angle_alpha   90.00
_cell.angle_beta   90.00
_cell.angle_gamma   90.00
#
_symmetry.space_group_name_H-M   'P 1'
#
loop_
_entity.id
_entity.type
_entity.pdbx_description
1 polymer ?
#
loop_
_entity_poly.entity_id
_entity_poly.type
_entity_poly.pdbx_seq_one_letter_code
_entity_poly.pdbx_strand_id
1 'polypeptide(L)'
;MRKSGWGYDFETRERFVNVLAKRATWRVRPYAPSDETEILALCTKIFGSTSTLKEWRWRHLENPVGEALVFVAEERDSGKLIGHAAAVPIDFKVGDFTRKGFFVVDSAVDQVYRGKGISAVLTVAISKESCKRDGGFGCGLPNEQAYFSTLKTGAIRLFTMSLFVRVLDWPGLLRARLRSAFLAKATGGLIRLFQRRKQPRSHPRFIIEEVGRFGSPVDDLWQRSASRFPIAAIRTATTLNWRYFECPGSPYRAFSISTDGNWQGYIVIRRVQKWGLKLGTVVDLFVDPDCAQAGELLLYHADATFRADGVDAVWGLFSAPERYRKLLRDAGFFKIPKLKAVRPFHFVAEFVTVDHLRPDLAARDGALLRQEDQWFLSLGDTDLA
;
A
#
# COMPACT_ATOMS: atom_id res chain seq x y z
N MET A 1 8.56 -26.51 13.33
CA MET A 1 8.35 -26.22 11.90
C MET A 1 6.95 -26.70 11.51
N ARG A 2 5.94 -25.83 11.47
CA ARG A 2 4.62 -26.17 10.88
C ARG A 2 4.78 -26.03 9.37
N LYS A 3 4.68 -27.11 8.64
CA LYS A 3 4.55 -27.12 7.17
C LYS A 3 3.32 -26.26 6.85
N SER A 4 3.52 -25.05 6.32
CA SER A 4 2.47 -24.28 5.69
C SER A 4 1.97 -25.11 4.51
N GLY A 5 0.67 -25.38 4.47
CA GLY A 5 0.07 -26.17 3.41
C GLY A 5 0.44 -25.62 2.04
N TRP A 6 0.86 -26.47 1.13
CA TRP A 6 1.30 -26.22 -0.25
C TRP A 6 2.69 -25.58 -0.42
N GLY A 7 3.61 -25.72 0.55
CA GLY A 7 4.99 -25.25 0.44
C GLY A 7 5.83 -26.13 -0.49
N TYR A 8 5.79 -25.85 -1.79
CA TYR A 8 6.88 -26.30 -2.65
C TYR A 8 8.15 -25.52 -2.25
N ASP A 9 9.27 -26.26 -2.09
CA ASP A 9 10.59 -25.62 -1.99
C ASP A 9 10.92 -24.86 -3.28
N PHE A 10 11.95 -24.03 -3.23
CA PHE A 10 12.36 -23.21 -4.36
C PHE A 10 12.62 -24.05 -5.63
N GLU A 11 13.32 -25.16 -5.51
CA GLU A 11 13.69 -26.02 -6.64
C GLU A 11 12.47 -26.65 -7.31
N THR A 12 11.53 -27.17 -6.53
CA THR A 12 10.28 -27.73 -7.04
C THR A 12 9.46 -26.68 -7.78
N ARG A 13 9.37 -25.48 -7.23
CA ARG A 13 8.68 -24.35 -7.84
C ARG A 13 9.35 -23.94 -9.16
N GLU A 14 10.65 -23.81 -9.16
CA GLU A 14 11.42 -23.46 -10.35
C GLU A 14 11.30 -24.53 -11.44
N ARG A 15 11.41 -25.79 -11.07
CA ARG A 15 11.23 -26.91 -12.00
C ARG A 15 9.84 -26.91 -12.63
N PHE A 16 8.78 -26.70 -11.82
CA PHE A 16 7.41 -26.61 -12.31
C PHE A 16 7.23 -25.46 -13.33
N VAL A 17 7.72 -24.26 -13.00
CA VAL A 17 7.66 -23.09 -13.88
C VAL A 17 8.44 -23.30 -15.17
N ASN A 18 9.63 -23.92 -15.09
CA ASN A 18 10.44 -24.21 -16.27
C ASN A 18 9.79 -25.23 -17.21
N VAL A 19 9.13 -26.25 -16.66
CA VAL A 19 8.37 -27.24 -17.47
C VAL A 19 7.18 -26.57 -18.16
N LEU A 20 6.43 -25.73 -17.46
CA LEU A 20 5.33 -24.97 -18.06
C LEU A 20 5.83 -24.07 -19.21
N ALA A 21 6.87 -23.30 -18.96
CA ALA A 21 7.41 -22.35 -19.96
C ALA A 21 7.96 -23.03 -21.22
N LYS A 22 8.59 -24.21 -21.07
CA LYS A 22 9.17 -24.96 -22.20
C LYS A 22 8.11 -25.48 -23.19
N ARG A 23 6.92 -25.85 -22.71
CA ARG A 23 5.84 -26.45 -23.51
C ARG A 23 4.77 -25.44 -23.94
N ALA A 24 4.91 -24.19 -23.51
CA ALA A 24 3.89 -23.18 -23.74
C ALA A 24 4.00 -22.54 -25.13
N THR A 25 2.86 -22.17 -25.70
CA THR A 25 2.76 -21.34 -26.91
C THR A 25 3.08 -19.87 -26.61
N TRP A 26 3.50 -19.57 -25.40
CA TRP A 26 3.86 -18.24 -24.92
C TRP A 26 5.23 -18.26 -24.21
N ARG A 27 5.81 -17.07 -24.03
CA ARG A 27 7.04 -16.90 -23.24
C ARG A 27 6.93 -15.68 -22.33
N VAL A 28 7.70 -15.68 -21.25
CA VAL A 28 7.89 -14.52 -20.37
C VAL A 28 9.24 -13.90 -20.66
N ARG A 29 9.27 -12.58 -20.76
CA ARG A 29 10.49 -11.78 -20.94
C ARG A 29 10.42 -10.48 -20.17
N PRO A 30 11.58 -9.82 -19.93
CA PRO A 30 11.57 -8.44 -19.48
C PRO A 30 10.79 -7.53 -20.44
N TYR A 31 10.22 -6.48 -19.91
CA TYR A 31 9.58 -5.41 -20.65
C TYR A 31 10.57 -4.71 -21.61
N ALA A 32 10.04 -4.20 -22.70
CA ALA A 32 10.71 -3.27 -23.61
C ALA A 32 9.84 -2.01 -23.80
N PRO A 33 10.42 -0.82 -24.10
CA PRO A 33 9.64 0.41 -24.27
C PRO A 33 8.53 0.31 -25.33
N SER A 34 8.70 -0.55 -26.34
CA SER A 34 7.66 -0.83 -27.34
C SER A 34 6.40 -1.50 -26.77
N ASP A 35 6.46 -2.08 -25.57
CA ASP A 35 5.35 -2.81 -24.97
C ASP A 35 4.35 -1.90 -24.24
N GLU A 36 4.69 -0.64 -23.96
CA GLU A 36 3.93 0.26 -23.10
C GLU A 36 2.46 0.38 -23.51
N THR A 37 2.20 0.55 -24.81
CA THR A 37 0.84 0.69 -25.33
C THR A 37 0.01 -0.58 -25.14
N GLU A 38 0.59 -1.75 -25.40
CA GLU A 38 -0.10 -3.02 -25.22
C GLU A 38 -0.30 -3.36 -23.73
N ILE A 39 0.66 -3.03 -22.87
CA ILE A 39 0.52 -3.16 -21.41
C ILE A 39 -0.66 -2.35 -20.92
N LEU A 40 -0.76 -1.06 -21.30
CA LEU A 40 -1.86 -0.19 -20.90
C LEU A 40 -3.21 -0.72 -21.41
N ALA A 41 -3.27 -1.20 -22.65
CA ALA A 41 -4.47 -1.80 -23.21
C ALA A 41 -4.89 -3.07 -22.46
N LEU A 42 -3.94 -3.95 -22.12
CA LEU A 42 -4.18 -5.16 -21.34
C LEU A 42 -4.68 -4.82 -19.93
N CYS A 43 -4.01 -3.90 -19.23
CA CYS A 43 -4.40 -3.47 -17.89
C CYS A 43 -5.80 -2.82 -17.90
N THR A 44 -6.11 -1.97 -18.86
CA THR A 44 -7.44 -1.37 -19.04
C THR A 44 -8.52 -2.44 -19.24
N LYS A 45 -8.24 -3.43 -20.09
CA LYS A 45 -9.15 -4.56 -20.35
C LYS A 45 -9.44 -5.36 -19.08
N ILE A 46 -8.45 -5.55 -18.20
CA ILE A 46 -8.57 -6.43 -17.03
C ILE A 46 -9.12 -5.69 -15.80
N PHE A 47 -8.68 -4.46 -15.57
CA PHE A 47 -9.00 -3.68 -14.36
C PHE A 47 -10.15 -2.68 -14.58
N GLY A 48 -10.51 -2.38 -15.83
CA GLY A 48 -11.57 -1.42 -16.14
C GLY A 48 -11.20 0.04 -15.85
N SER A 49 -9.94 0.31 -15.53
CA SER A 49 -9.41 1.66 -15.28
C SER A 49 -8.29 1.96 -16.27
N THR A 50 -8.27 3.19 -16.75
CA THR A 50 -7.25 3.68 -17.68
C THR A 50 -6.20 4.43 -16.89
N SER A 51 -5.00 3.87 -16.74
CA SER A 51 -3.83 4.67 -16.38
C SER A 51 -3.30 5.35 -17.65
N THR A 52 -2.92 6.61 -17.54
CA THR A 52 -2.21 7.29 -18.63
C THR A 52 -0.78 6.75 -18.74
N LEU A 53 -0.17 6.91 -19.93
CA LEU A 53 1.24 6.56 -20.12
C LEU A 53 2.15 7.31 -19.12
N LYS A 54 1.82 8.57 -18.82
CA LYS A 54 2.57 9.38 -17.84
C LYS A 54 2.49 8.79 -16.44
N GLU A 55 1.30 8.35 -15.98
CA GLU A 55 1.13 7.70 -14.68
C GLU A 55 1.84 6.36 -14.62
N TRP A 56 1.81 5.59 -15.72
CA TRP A 56 2.51 4.32 -15.80
C TRP A 56 4.03 4.51 -15.70
N ARG A 57 4.61 5.45 -16.49
CA ARG A 57 6.04 5.77 -16.45
C ARG A 57 6.48 6.32 -15.09
N TRP A 58 5.71 7.26 -14.53
CA TRP A 58 5.96 7.76 -13.18
C TRP A 58 6.09 6.62 -12.18
N ARG A 59 5.15 5.68 -12.17
CA ARG A 59 5.14 4.56 -11.22
C ARG A 59 6.28 3.58 -11.42
N HIS A 60 6.57 3.23 -12.68
CA HIS A 60 7.45 2.11 -13.00
C HIS A 60 8.88 2.53 -13.35
N LEU A 61 9.10 3.69 -13.92
CA LEU A 61 10.40 4.12 -14.43
C LEU A 61 11.01 5.29 -13.66
N GLU A 62 10.17 6.15 -13.04
CA GLU A 62 10.62 7.40 -12.41
C GLU A 62 10.65 7.32 -10.86
N ASN A 63 10.59 6.10 -10.31
CA ASN A 63 10.67 5.90 -8.86
C ASN A 63 12.11 6.16 -8.37
N PRO A 64 12.32 7.06 -7.39
CA PRO A 64 13.65 7.40 -6.89
C PRO A 64 14.38 6.25 -6.19
N VAL A 65 13.68 5.20 -5.75
CA VAL A 65 14.27 3.98 -5.18
C VAL A 65 14.86 3.08 -6.28
N GLY A 66 14.46 3.30 -7.52
CA GLY A 66 14.90 2.58 -8.71
C GLY A 66 13.74 2.18 -9.61
N GLU A 67 14.05 1.75 -10.82
CA GLU A 67 13.05 1.27 -11.77
C GLU A 67 12.37 -0.01 -11.30
N ALA A 68 11.08 -0.13 -11.61
CA ALA A 68 10.32 -1.35 -11.32
C ALA A 68 10.86 -2.54 -12.12
N LEU A 69 10.67 -3.72 -11.57
CA LEU A 69 10.82 -4.97 -12.29
C LEU A 69 9.55 -5.20 -13.11
N VAL A 70 9.64 -5.11 -14.43
CA VAL A 70 8.50 -5.29 -15.32
C VAL A 70 8.74 -6.47 -16.24
N PHE A 71 7.79 -7.42 -16.23
CA PHE A 71 7.80 -8.60 -17.09
C PHE A 71 6.49 -8.71 -17.86
N VAL A 72 6.60 -9.18 -19.08
CA VAL A 72 5.47 -9.44 -19.96
C VAL A 72 5.46 -10.92 -20.39
N ALA A 73 4.26 -11.42 -20.61
CA ALA A 73 4.05 -12.70 -21.28
C ALA A 73 3.50 -12.44 -22.67
N GLU A 74 4.15 -12.97 -23.70
CA GLU A 74 3.75 -12.82 -25.10
C GLU A 74 3.49 -14.18 -25.74
N GLU A 75 2.53 -14.23 -26.64
CA GLU A 75 2.30 -15.39 -27.49
C GLU A 75 3.41 -15.50 -28.53
N ARG A 76 3.96 -16.72 -28.71
CA ARG A 76 5.19 -16.91 -29.53
C ARG A 76 4.95 -16.60 -31.01
N ASP A 77 3.80 -16.97 -31.55
CA ASP A 77 3.52 -16.91 -32.97
C ASP A 77 3.11 -15.49 -33.41
N SER A 78 2.33 -14.79 -32.58
CA SER A 78 1.79 -13.46 -32.91
C SER A 78 2.58 -12.31 -32.29
N GLY A 79 3.38 -12.56 -31.25
CA GLY A 79 4.04 -11.53 -30.46
C GLY A 79 3.10 -10.75 -29.53
N LYS A 80 1.80 -11.06 -29.52
CA LYS A 80 0.79 -10.35 -28.73
C LYS A 80 1.02 -10.51 -27.25
N LEU A 81 0.91 -9.42 -26.49
CA LEU A 81 0.98 -9.45 -25.04
C LEU A 81 -0.31 -10.04 -24.44
N ILE A 82 -0.14 -11.08 -23.65
CA ILE A 82 -1.21 -11.84 -23.00
C ILE A 82 -1.12 -11.82 -21.47
N GLY A 83 -0.04 -11.28 -20.93
CA GLY A 83 0.17 -11.14 -19.50
C GLY A 83 1.19 -10.05 -19.17
N HIS A 84 1.03 -9.46 -18.02
CA HIS A 84 1.91 -8.43 -17.46
C HIS A 84 1.98 -8.57 -15.96
N ALA A 85 3.13 -8.31 -15.38
CA ALA A 85 3.30 -8.09 -13.95
C ALA A 85 4.47 -7.14 -13.73
N ALA A 86 4.31 -6.25 -12.76
CA ALA A 86 5.37 -5.35 -12.32
C ALA A 86 5.57 -5.43 -10.81
N ALA A 87 6.77 -5.04 -10.36
CA ALA A 87 7.06 -4.89 -8.95
C ALA A 87 7.88 -3.62 -8.73
N VAL A 88 7.29 -2.69 -7.99
CA VAL A 88 7.83 -1.36 -7.71
C VAL A 88 8.74 -1.45 -6.48
N PRO A 89 9.99 -0.97 -6.54
CA PRO A 89 10.90 -1.01 -5.40
C PRO A 89 10.49 0.00 -4.32
N ILE A 90 10.63 -0.43 -3.06
CA ILE A 90 10.46 0.37 -1.85
C ILE A 90 11.61 0.03 -0.92
N ASP A 91 12.29 1.05 -0.39
CA ASP A 91 13.28 0.82 0.65
C ASP A 91 12.60 0.68 2.01
N PHE A 92 12.90 -0.42 2.70
CA PHE A 92 12.47 -0.70 4.05
C PHE A 92 13.65 -0.60 5.02
N LYS A 93 13.43 0.07 6.14
CA LYS A 93 14.24 -0.16 7.32
C LYS A 93 13.83 -1.51 7.90
N VAL A 94 14.78 -2.40 8.16
CA VAL A 94 14.61 -3.71 8.79
C VAL A 94 15.68 -3.84 9.88
N GLY A 95 15.31 -3.70 11.16
CA GLY A 95 16.28 -3.53 12.23
C GLY A 95 17.15 -2.30 11.98
N ASP A 96 18.46 -2.49 11.92
CA ASP A 96 19.44 -1.43 11.65
C ASP A 96 19.88 -1.35 10.18
N PHE A 97 19.23 -2.13 9.31
CA PHE A 97 19.62 -2.24 7.91
C PHE A 97 18.53 -1.69 6.98
N THR A 98 18.95 -1.27 5.80
CA THR A 98 18.04 -1.03 4.68
C THR A 98 17.90 -2.28 3.83
N ARG A 99 16.65 -2.62 3.45
CA ARG A 99 16.31 -3.74 2.57
C ARG A 99 15.36 -3.27 1.49
N LYS A 100 15.58 -3.73 0.29
CA LYS A 100 14.69 -3.43 -0.82
C LYS A 100 13.51 -4.42 -0.84
N GLY A 101 12.29 -3.89 -0.71
CA GLY A 101 11.07 -4.64 -1.02
C GLY A 101 10.62 -4.32 -2.44
N PHE A 102 10.04 -5.29 -3.13
CA PHE A 102 9.46 -5.13 -4.46
C PHE A 102 7.95 -5.35 -4.38
N PHE A 103 7.20 -4.26 -4.38
CA PHE A 103 5.74 -4.30 -4.26
C PHE A 103 5.11 -4.68 -5.59
N VAL A 104 4.51 -5.89 -5.65
CA VAL A 104 3.89 -6.42 -6.88
C VAL A 104 2.62 -5.66 -7.18
N VAL A 105 2.56 -5.09 -8.38
CA VAL A 105 1.45 -4.26 -8.87
C VAL A 105 1.04 -4.71 -10.29
N ASP A 106 -0.13 -4.30 -10.72
CA ASP A 106 -0.63 -4.41 -12.08
C ASP A 106 -0.51 -5.83 -12.69
N SER A 107 -0.61 -6.88 -11.84
CA SER A 107 -0.55 -8.26 -12.33
C SER A 107 -1.83 -8.62 -13.11
N ALA A 108 -1.71 -8.71 -14.41
CA ALA A 108 -2.80 -8.94 -15.37
C ALA A 108 -2.49 -10.15 -16.27
N VAL A 109 -3.50 -11.00 -16.50
CA VAL A 109 -3.45 -12.06 -17.51
C VAL A 109 -4.75 -12.03 -18.29
N ASP A 110 -4.65 -12.00 -19.62
CA ASP A 110 -5.81 -12.02 -20.50
C ASP A 110 -6.71 -13.23 -20.19
N GLN A 111 -8.01 -13.01 -20.13
CA GLN A 111 -8.99 -14.00 -19.68
C GLN A 111 -8.91 -15.33 -20.44
N VAL A 112 -8.65 -15.26 -21.76
CA VAL A 112 -8.53 -16.45 -22.64
C VAL A 112 -7.32 -17.32 -22.29
N TYR A 113 -6.31 -16.71 -21.65
CA TYR A 113 -5.05 -17.38 -21.30
C TYR A 113 -4.96 -17.74 -19.81
N ARG A 114 -6.01 -17.47 -19.02
CA ARG A 114 -6.03 -17.85 -17.59
C ARG A 114 -5.98 -19.36 -17.42
N GLY A 115 -5.48 -19.79 -16.26
CA GLY A 115 -5.32 -21.23 -15.95
C GLY A 115 -4.11 -21.90 -16.60
N LYS A 116 -3.36 -21.19 -17.47
CA LYS A 116 -2.19 -21.75 -18.19
C LYS A 116 -0.86 -21.51 -17.46
N GLY A 117 -0.86 -21.05 -16.21
CA GLY A 117 0.33 -20.85 -15.38
C GLY A 117 1.12 -19.56 -15.63
N ILE A 118 0.64 -18.65 -16.51
CA ILE A 118 1.34 -17.40 -16.88
C ILE A 118 1.67 -16.56 -15.64
N SER A 119 0.69 -16.34 -14.76
CA SER A 119 0.89 -15.55 -13.54
C SER A 119 1.98 -16.14 -12.64
N ALA A 120 2.08 -17.46 -12.53
CA ALA A 120 3.11 -18.12 -11.73
C ALA A 120 4.52 -17.89 -12.33
N VAL A 121 4.65 -17.98 -13.66
CA VAL A 121 5.93 -17.73 -14.35
C VAL A 121 6.35 -16.27 -14.20
N LEU A 122 5.43 -15.32 -14.36
CA LEU A 122 5.67 -13.88 -14.15
C LEU A 122 6.12 -13.61 -12.70
N THR A 123 5.43 -14.18 -11.71
CA THR A 123 5.79 -14.00 -10.30
C THR A 123 7.18 -14.55 -10.00
N VAL A 124 7.52 -15.75 -10.51
CA VAL A 124 8.85 -16.34 -10.31
C VAL A 124 9.94 -15.51 -11.00
N ALA A 125 9.67 -14.96 -12.19
CA ALA A 125 10.62 -14.08 -12.86
C ALA A 125 10.92 -12.83 -12.02
N ILE A 126 9.88 -12.19 -11.48
CA ILE A 126 10.01 -11.04 -10.56
C ILE A 126 10.79 -11.44 -9.31
N SER A 127 10.44 -12.55 -8.64
CA SER A 127 11.10 -12.98 -7.40
C SER A 127 12.60 -13.25 -7.61
N LYS A 128 12.96 -13.85 -8.72
CA LYS A 128 14.39 -14.09 -9.06
C LYS A 128 15.14 -12.79 -9.29
N GLU A 129 14.54 -11.88 -10.05
CA GLU A 129 15.19 -10.62 -10.37
C GLU A 129 15.27 -9.70 -9.15
N SER A 130 14.22 -9.65 -8.31
CA SER A 130 14.25 -8.89 -7.06
C SER A 130 15.36 -9.35 -6.12
N CYS A 131 15.59 -10.66 -6.04
CA CYS A 131 16.62 -11.23 -5.19
C CYS A 131 18.05 -10.88 -5.65
N LYS A 132 18.25 -10.66 -6.95
CA LYS A 132 19.53 -10.19 -7.50
C LYS A 132 19.78 -8.71 -7.19
N ARG A 133 18.72 -7.91 -7.06
CA ARG A 133 18.82 -6.48 -6.76
C ARG A 133 18.81 -6.26 -5.24
N ASP A 134 19.96 -6.06 -4.64
CA ASP A 134 20.17 -5.79 -3.20
C ASP A 134 19.53 -6.83 -2.25
N GLY A 135 19.38 -8.07 -2.73
CA GLY A 135 18.78 -9.15 -1.95
C GLY A 135 17.31 -8.88 -1.58
N GLY A 136 16.57 -8.21 -2.45
CA GLY A 136 15.21 -7.80 -2.22
C GLY A 136 14.21 -8.96 -2.12
N PHE A 137 13.06 -8.67 -1.55
CA PHE A 137 11.95 -9.63 -1.43
C PHE A 137 10.70 -9.09 -2.10
N GLY A 138 9.87 -9.99 -2.67
CA GLY A 138 8.57 -9.64 -3.21
C GLY A 138 7.55 -9.42 -2.09
N CYS A 139 6.71 -8.40 -2.22
CA CYS A 139 5.59 -8.16 -1.30
C CYS A 139 4.38 -7.58 -2.04
N GLY A 140 3.22 -7.51 -1.40
CA GLY A 140 2.05 -6.89 -2.01
C GLY A 140 0.73 -7.11 -1.27
N LEU A 141 -0.33 -6.53 -1.82
CA LEU A 141 -1.72 -6.64 -1.36
C LEU A 141 -2.60 -7.29 -2.45
N PRO A 142 -2.46 -8.58 -2.72
CA PRO A 142 -3.21 -9.25 -3.78
C PRO A 142 -4.71 -9.11 -3.57
N ASN A 143 -5.47 -8.98 -4.66
CA ASN A 143 -6.92 -9.09 -4.63
C ASN A 143 -7.34 -10.56 -4.37
N GLU A 144 -8.64 -10.80 -4.17
CA GLU A 144 -9.14 -12.15 -3.85
C GLU A 144 -8.79 -13.20 -4.92
N GLN A 145 -8.79 -12.81 -6.20
CA GLN A 145 -8.44 -13.73 -7.30
C GLN A 145 -6.95 -14.08 -7.30
N ALA A 146 -6.08 -13.09 -7.04
CA ALA A 146 -4.64 -13.26 -7.01
C ALA A 146 -4.15 -13.91 -5.71
N TYR A 147 -4.85 -13.74 -4.58
CA TYR A 147 -4.38 -14.16 -3.26
C TYR A 147 -3.97 -15.63 -3.20
N PHE A 148 -4.87 -16.53 -3.62
CA PHE A 148 -4.55 -17.96 -3.58
C PHE A 148 -3.47 -18.38 -4.57
N SER A 149 -3.41 -17.74 -5.75
CA SER A 149 -2.33 -18.01 -6.70
C SER A 149 -0.98 -17.51 -6.18
N THR A 150 -0.96 -16.36 -5.53
CA THR A 150 0.26 -15.79 -4.91
C THR A 150 0.78 -16.70 -3.79
N LEU A 151 -0.09 -17.25 -2.94
CA LEU A 151 0.32 -18.22 -1.93
C LEU A 151 0.89 -19.53 -2.55
N LYS A 152 0.35 -19.97 -3.66
CA LYS A 152 0.85 -21.15 -4.38
C LYS A 152 2.24 -20.91 -4.98
N THR A 153 2.62 -19.68 -5.26
CA THR A 153 3.97 -19.34 -5.75
C THR A 153 4.99 -19.11 -4.64
N GLY A 154 4.69 -19.44 -3.40
CA GLY A 154 5.62 -19.41 -2.28
C GLY A 154 5.54 -18.16 -1.40
N ALA A 155 4.65 -17.22 -1.70
CA ALA A 155 4.39 -16.13 -0.80
C ALA A 155 3.67 -16.61 0.46
N ILE A 156 3.95 -15.95 1.58
CA ILE A 156 3.24 -16.17 2.85
C ILE A 156 2.42 -14.94 3.20
N ARG A 157 1.28 -15.13 3.83
CA ARG A 157 0.55 -14.03 4.45
C ARG A 157 1.27 -13.65 5.74
N LEU A 158 1.77 -12.42 5.81
CA LEU A 158 2.35 -11.87 7.03
C LEU A 158 1.26 -11.40 7.97
N PHE A 159 0.39 -10.51 7.50
CA PHE A 159 -0.70 -9.95 8.31
C PHE A 159 -1.86 -9.48 7.42
N THR A 160 -2.89 -8.97 8.05
CA THR A 160 -3.98 -8.26 7.38
C THR A 160 -3.98 -6.82 7.86
N MET A 161 -3.77 -5.87 6.95
CA MET A 161 -3.84 -4.44 7.29
C MET A 161 -5.22 -4.09 7.82
N SER A 162 -5.25 -3.26 8.84
CA SER A 162 -6.50 -2.86 9.49
C SER A 162 -7.12 -1.67 8.77
N LEU A 163 -8.37 -1.84 8.34
CA LEU A 163 -9.18 -0.76 7.81
C LEU A 163 -9.81 0.01 8.97
N PHE A 164 -9.48 1.30 9.06
CA PHE A 164 -10.07 2.24 10.00
C PHE A 164 -11.01 3.16 9.27
N VAL A 165 -12.20 3.39 9.83
CA VAL A 165 -13.23 4.26 9.25
C VAL A 165 -13.74 5.22 10.30
N ARG A 166 -14.02 6.45 9.87
CA ARG A 166 -14.72 7.47 10.65
C ARG A 166 -15.82 8.09 9.79
N VAL A 167 -17.04 8.06 10.26
CA VAL A 167 -18.16 8.69 9.58
C VAL A 167 -18.29 10.14 10.07
N LEU A 168 -18.31 11.08 9.13
CA LEU A 168 -18.44 12.52 9.40
C LEU A 168 -19.89 13.01 9.26
N ASP A 169 -20.60 12.49 8.25
CA ASP A 169 -22.01 12.78 8.00
C ASP A 169 -22.87 11.49 8.03
N TRP A 170 -23.37 11.14 9.21
CA TRP A 170 -24.27 10.01 9.38
C TRP A 170 -25.60 10.18 8.63
N PRO A 171 -26.27 11.36 8.70
CA PRO A 171 -27.47 11.58 7.90
C PRO A 171 -27.26 11.41 6.39
N GLY A 172 -26.12 11.87 5.85
CA GLY A 172 -25.76 11.70 4.44
C GLY A 172 -25.58 10.24 4.07
N LEU A 173 -24.79 9.50 4.87
CA LEU A 173 -24.55 8.08 4.68
C LEU A 173 -25.83 7.24 4.75
N LEU A 174 -26.71 7.54 5.72
CA LEU A 174 -27.98 6.84 5.89
C LEU A 174 -28.97 7.18 4.77
N ARG A 175 -29.00 8.41 4.28
CA ARG A 175 -29.82 8.80 3.11
C ARG A 175 -29.45 8.02 1.86
N ALA A 176 -28.16 7.76 1.65
CA ALA A 176 -27.68 6.95 0.53
C ALA A 176 -28.14 5.49 0.60
N ARG A 177 -28.49 5.00 1.80
CA ARG A 177 -28.92 3.61 2.05
C ARG A 177 -30.41 3.45 2.39
N LEU A 178 -31.04 4.44 3.00
CA LEU A 178 -32.43 4.40 3.45
C LEU A 178 -33.29 5.22 2.51
N ARG A 179 -34.44 4.65 2.09
CA ARG A 179 -35.44 5.38 1.27
C ARG A 179 -36.17 6.51 2.01
N SER A 180 -36.01 6.61 3.33
CA SER A 180 -36.64 7.66 4.17
C SER A 180 -35.60 8.61 4.71
N ALA A 181 -35.63 9.87 4.22
CA ALA A 181 -34.78 10.96 4.67
C ALA A 181 -35.02 11.34 6.15
N PHE A 182 -36.23 11.15 6.66
CA PHE A 182 -36.61 11.49 8.05
C PHE A 182 -35.93 10.51 9.05
N LEU A 183 -36.03 9.21 8.81
CA LEU A 183 -35.39 8.19 9.65
C LEU A 183 -33.85 8.33 9.62
N ALA A 184 -33.28 8.64 8.45
CA ALA A 184 -31.86 8.88 8.32
C ALA A 184 -31.40 10.09 9.17
N LYS A 185 -32.19 11.15 9.23
CA LYS A 185 -31.89 12.37 9.98
C LYS A 185 -31.99 12.17 11.49
N ALA A 186 -33.01 11.45 11.96
CA ALA A 186 -33.24 11.16 13.37
C ALA A 186 -32.17 10.22 13.96
N THR A 187 -31.90 9.10 13.29
CA THR A 187 -30.88 8.13 13.73
C THR A 187 -29.46 8.70 13.61
N GLY A 188 -29.17 9.44 12.54
CA GLY A 188 -27.86 10.08 12.36
C GLY A 188 -27.57 11.17 13.40
N GLY A 189 -28.59 11.89 13.86
CA GLY A 189 -28.48 12.88 14.94
C GLY A 189 -28.11 12.27 16.28
N LEU A 190 -28.74 11.15 16.66
CA LEU A 190 -28.43 10.40 17.87
C LEU A 190 -27.00 9.86 17.85
N ILE A 191 -26.57 9.27 16.74
CA ILE A 191 -25.21 8.71 16.62
C ILE A 191 -24.14 9.82 16.71
N ARG A 192 -24.42 11.04 16.16
CA ARG A 192 -23.53 12.19 16.31
C ARG A 192 -23.28 12.60 17.77
N LEU A 193 -24.28 12.46 18.65
CA LEU A 193 -24.13 12.77 20.07
C LEU A 193 -23.12 11.86 20.76
N PHE A 194 -23.09 10.58 20.39
CA PHE A 194 -22.13 9.60 20.93
C PHE A 194 -20.72 9.72 20.33
N GLN A 195 -20.57 10.43 19.20
CA GLN A 195 -19.28 10.61 18.51
C GLN A 195 -18.67 12.01 18.71
N ARG A 196 -19.17 12.79 19.67
CA ARG A 196 -18.55 14.09 20.02
C ARG A 196 -17.10 13.83 20.48
N ARG A 197 -16.16 14.12 19.60
CA ARG A 197 -14.74 14.13 19.95
C ARG A 197 -14.47 15.26 20.92
N LYS A 198 -13.75 14.98 22.00
CA LYS A 198 -13.13 16.05 22.79
C LYS A 198 -12.16 16.79 21.88
N GLN A 199 -12.31 18.10 21.77
CA GLN A 199 -11.28 18.91 21.11
C GLN A 199 -9.94 18.63 21.80
N PRO A 200 -8.88 18.27 21.05
CA PRO A 200 -7.58 18.19 21.66
C PRO A 200 -7.25 19.55 22.26
N ARG A 201 -6.62 19.56 23.41
CA ARG A 201 -6.19 20.82 24.02
C ARG A 201 -5.23 21.49 23.04
N SER A 202 -5.65 22.63 22.47
CA SER A 202 -4.75 23.46 21.69
C SER A 202 -3.56 23.83 22.56
N HIS A 203 -2.36 23.54 22.09
CA HIS A 203 -1.16 23.95 22.77
C HIS A 203 -0.50 25.01 21.87
N PRO A 204 -0.27 26.25 22.34
CA PRO A 204 0.21 27.36 21.51
C PRO A 204 1.58 27.12 20.86
N ARG A 205 2.29 26.07 21.29
CA ARG A 205 3.59 25.68 20.71
C ARG A 205 3.49 24.91 19.39
N PHE A 206 2.33 24.33 19.04
CA PHE A 206 2.21 23.55 17.82
C PHE A 206 1.69 24.41 16.67
N ILE A 207 2.42 24.37 15.56
CA ILE A 207 2.09 25.03 14.31
C ILE A 207 1.78 23.94 13.28
N ILE A 208 0.62 24.04 12.62
CA ILE A 208 0.23 23.15 11.52
C ILE A 208 0.25 23.97 10.23
N GLU A 209 0.95 23.46 9.22
CA GLU A 209 1.09 24.11 7.92
C GLU A 209 0.81 23.14 6.79
N GLU A 210 0.20 23.62 5.71
CA GLU A 210 0.07 22.84 4.49
C GLU A 210 1.40 22.79 3.75
N VAL A 211 1.79 21.58 3.35
CA VAL A 211 3.09 21.30 2.72
C VAL A 211 2.88 21.15 1.23
N GLY A 212 3.46 22.01 0.42
CA GLY A 212 3.47 21.87 -1.04
C GLY A 212 4.59 20.96 -1.57
N ARG A 213 5.65 20.79 -0.81
CA ARG A 213 6.77 19.88 -1.08
C ARG A 213 7.51 19.56 0.21
N PHE A 214 7.88 18.31 0.41
CA PHE A 214 8.70 17.88 1.55
C PHE A 214 10.16 18.34 1.36
N GLY A 215 10.78 18.76 2.45
CA GLY A 215 12.21 19.18 2.51
C GLY A 215 12.94 18.43 3.62
N SER A 216 14.15 18.92 3.97
CA SER A 216 14.98 18.31 5.03
C SER A 216 14.29 18.11 6.37
N PRO A 217 13.28 18.90 6.81
CA PRO A 217 12.63 18.65 8.09
C PRO A 217 11.95 17.26 8.21
N VAL A 218 11.50 16.67 7.08
CA VAL A 218 10.94 15.30 7.13
C VAL A 218 12.03 14.25 7.22
N ASP A 219 13.20 14.50 6.61
CA ASP A 219 14.36 13.61 6.72
C ASP A 219 14.87 13.58 8.17
N ASP A 220 14.95 14.75 8.82
CA ASP A 220 15.32 14.88 10.23
C ASP A 220 14.32 14.16 11.14
N LEU A 221 13.01 14.31 10.87
CA LEU A 221 11.96 13.59 11.60
C LEU A 221 12.12 12.08 11.44
N TRP A 222 12.36 11.61 10.21
CA TRP A 222 12.59 10.19 9.96
C TRP A 222 13.81 9.68 10.72
N GLN A 223 14.96 10.34 10.61
CA GLN A 223 16.21 9.90 11.23
C GLN A 223 16.08 9.72 12.75
N ARG A 224 15.50 10.69 13.46
CA ARG A 224 15.34 10.58 14.92
C ARG A 224 14.27 9.60 15.37
N SER A 225 13.26 9.33 14.52
CA SER A 225 12.13 8.46 14.87
C SER A 225 12.29 7.02 14.41
N ALA A 226 13.12 6.77 13.40
CA ALA A 226 13.22 5.48 12.69
C ALA A 226 13.57 4.30 13.62
N SER A 227 14.40 4.51 14.64
CA SER A 227 14.80 3.47 15.61
C SER A 227 13.61 2.86 16.38
N ARG A 228 12.51 3.60 16.47
CA ARG A 228 11.28 3.18 17.17
C ARG A 228 10.35 2.32 16.33
N PHE A 229 10.71 2.06 15.07
CA PHE A 229 9.99 1.20 14.13
C PHE A 229 10.92 0.09 13.65
N PRO A 230 10.70 -1.16 14.10
CA PRO A 230 11.55 -2.29 13.69
C PRO A 230 11.54 -2.50 12.18
N ILE A 231 10.36 -2.45 11.56
CA ILE A 231 10.22 -2.50 10.09
C ILE A 231 9.27 -1.39 9.64
N ALA A 232 9.73 -0.55 8.73
CA ALA A 232 8.91 0.50 8.11
C ALA A 232 9.47 0.87 6.74
N ALA A 233 8.61 1.30 5.82
CA ALA A 233 9.07 1.96 4.60
C ALA A 233 9.84 3.25 4.96
N ILE A 234 10.96 3.48 4.28
CA ILE A 234 11.80 4.66 4.53
C ILE A 234 11.11 5.90 3.98
N ARG A 235 11.00 6.93 4.82
CA ARG A 235 10.26 8.16 4.53
C ARG A 235 11.23 9.34 4.36
N THR A 236 11.79 9.47 3.15
CA THR A 236 12.62 10.62 2.79
C THR A 236 11.80 11.68 2.03
N ALA A 237 12.27 12.91 2.03
CA ALA A 237 11.69 13.99 1.23
C ALA A 237 11.57 13.56 -0.25
N THR A 238 12.59 12.91 -0.79
CA THR A 238 12.62 12.44 -2.18
C THR A 238 11.50 11.42 -2.46
N THR A 239 11.37 10.38 -1.63
CA THR A 239 10.36 9.33 -1.82
C THR A 239 8.93 9.86 -1.62
N LEU A 240 8.74 10.73 -0.62
CA LEU A 240 7.43 11.32 -0.34
C LEU A 240 7.00 12.33 -1.41
N ASN A 241 7.94 13.11 -1.96
CA ASN A 241 7.66 14.03 -3.07
C ASN A 241 7.27 13.27 -4.33
N TRP A 242 8.05 12.27 -4.71
CA TRP A 242 7.69 11.41 -5.82
C TRP A 242 6.29 10.81 -5.63
N ARG A 243 6.01 10.27 -4.45
CA ARG A 243 4.75 9.57 -4.18
C ARG A 243 3.54 10.48 -4.19
N TYR A 244 3.65 11.70 -3.66
CA TYR A 244 2.48 12.54 -3.37
C TYR A 244 2.39 13.80 -4.24
N PHE A 245 3.50 14.38 -4.65
CA PHE A 245 3.49 15.64 -5.39
C PHE A 245 3.89 15.51 -6.87
N GLU A 246 4.72 14.52 -7.20
CA GLU A 246 5.14 14.25 -8.57
C GLU A 246 4.24 13.22 -9.27
N CYS A 247 3.32 12.60 -8.53
CA CYS A 247 2.28 11.73 -9.09
C CYS A 247 1.40 12.52 -10.07
N PRO A 248 1.29 12.12 -11.33
CA PRO A 248 0.45 12.82 -12.31
C PRO A 248 -1.00 12.91 -11.84
N GLY A 249 -1.58 14.11 -11.88
CA GLY A 249 -2.95 14.33 -11.40
C GLY A 249 -3.12 14.19 -9.89
N SER A 250 -2.03 14.34 -9.13
CA SER A 250 -2.01 14.14 -7.67
C SER A 250 -3.20 14.78 -6.94
N PRO A 251 -4.02 13.98 -6.26
CA PRO A 251 -5.14 14.48 -5.46
C PRO A 251 -4.76 14.69 -3.99
N TYR A 252 -3.47 14.66 -3.66
CA TYR A 252 -3.01 14.65 -2.28
C TYR A 252 -2.83 16.07 -1.72
N ARG A 253 -3.15 16.22 -0.44
CA ARG A 253 -2.76 17.36 0.40
C ARG A 253 -1.97 16.82 1.58
N ALA A 254 -0.89 17.50 1.92
CA ALA A 254 -0.05 17.15 3.06
C ALA A 254 -0.03 18.30 4.07
N PHE A 255 0.02 17.95 5.35
CA PHE A 255 0.15 18.91 6.45
C PHE A 255 1.24 18.43 7.39
N SER A 256 2.13 19.34 7.76
CA SER A 256 3.13 19.12 8.81
C SER A 256 2.63 19.70 10.12
N ILE A 257 3.21 19.22 11.22
CA ILE A 257 3.08 19.83 12.54
C ILE A 257 4.47 19.99 13.15
N SER A 258 4.75 21.20 13.64
CA SER A 258 6.03 21.53 14.23
C SER A 258 5.86 22.13 15.62
N THR A 259 6.92 22.05 16.43
CA THR A 259 7.10 22.77 17.67
C THR A 259 8.53 23.26 17.74
N ASP A 260 8.72 24.52 18.13
CA ASP A 260 10.03 25.17 18.20
C ASP A 260 10.86 25.00 16.90
N GLY A 261 10.20 25.06 15.74
CA GLY A 261 10.81 24.90 14.42
C GLY A 261 11.09 23.46 13.99
N ASN A 262 10.91 22.45 14.86
CA ASN A 262 11.17 21.04 14.55
C ASN A 262 9.86 20.31 14.20
N TRP A 263 9.84 19.60 13.10
CA TRP A 263 8.69 18.76 12.73
C TRP A 263 8.48 17.65 13.74
N GLN A 264 7.24 17.50 14.19
CA GLN A 264 6.80 16.43 15.09
C GLN A 264 5.98 15.35 14.35
N GLY A 265 5.59 15.65 13.12
CA GLY A 265 4.84 14.72 12.30
C GLY A 265 4.31 15.35 11.03
N TYR A 266 3.72 14.50 10.20
CA TYR A 266 2.95 14.92 9.04
C TYR A 266 1.76 13.96 8.80
N ILE A 267 0.79 14.45 8.05
CA ILE A 267 -0.34 13.68 7.55
C ILE A 267 -0.54 13.98 6.06
N VAL A 268 -0.80 12.94 5.28
CA VAL A 268 -1.21 13.06 3.86
C VAL A 268 -2.64 12.57 3.72
N ILE A 269 -3.46 13.40 3.08
CA ILE A 269 -4.87 13.14 2.86
C ILE A 269 -5.23 13.29 1.38
N ARG A 270 -6.31 12.60 0.97
CA ARG A 270 -6.95 12.83 -0.33
C ARG A 270 -8.46 12.68 -0.25
N ARG A 271 -9.17 13.15 -1.28
CA ARG A 271 -10.60 12.98 -1.46
C ARG A 271 -10.87 12.17 -2.71
N VAL A 272 -11.87 11.30 -2.63
CA VAL A 272 -12.38 10.54 -3.78
C VAL A 272 -13.91 10.55 -3.74
N GLN A 273 -14.53 10.56 -4.91
CA GLN A 273 -15.96 10.35 -5.02
C GLN A 273 -16.22 8.93 -5.51
N LYS A 274 -16.92 8.14 -4.70
CA LYS A 274 -17.18 6.74 -5.00
C LYS A 274 -18.52 6.31 -4.40
N TRP A 275 -19.30 5.54 -5.17
CA TRP A 275 -20.63 5.05 -4.75
C TRP A 275 -21.61 6.16 -4.33
N GLY A 276 -21.54 7.33 -4.96
CA GLY A 276 -22.34 8.49 -4.60
C GLY A 276 -21.96 9.19 -3.30
N LEU A 277 -20.85 8.78 -2.67
CA LEU A 277 -20.31 9.34 -1.44
C LEU A 277 -19.03 10.14 -1.72
N LYS A 278 -18.83 11.20 -0.96
CA LYS A 278 -17.56 11.91 -0.86
C LYS A 278 -16.74 11.28 0.25
N LEU A 279 -15.70 10.57 -0.13
CA LEU A 279 -14.83 9.85 0.82
C LEU A 279 -13.50 10.58 1.01
N GLY A 280 -13.13 10.79 2.27
CA GLY A 280 -11.79 11.19 2.66
C GLY A 280 -10.91 9.98 2.92
N THR A 281 -9.63 10.13 2.68
CA THR A 281 -8.64 9.08 2.97
C THR A 281 -7.48 9.67 3.75
N VAL A 282 -7.14 9.07 4.89
CA VAL A 282 -5.84 9.26 5.53
C VAL A 282 -4.88 8.30 4.82
N VAL A 283 -4.05 8.85 3.95
CA VAL A 283 -3.14 8.09 3.08
C VAL A 283 -1.88 7.71 3.84
N ASP A 284 -1.28 8.69 4.52
CA ASP A 284 -0.13 8.49 5.38
C ASP A 284 -0.26 9.33 6.65
N LEU A 285 0.28 8.83 7.74
CA LEU A 285 0.39 9.52 9.02
C LEU A 285 1.68 9.06 9.68
N PHE A 286 2.64 9.95 9.80
CA PHE A 286 3.90 9.68 10.49
C PHE A 286 4.13 10.74 11.55
N VAL A 287 4.36 10.29 12.78
CA VAL A 287 4.47 11.15 13.95
C VAL A 287 5.64 10.68 14.79
N ASP A 288 6.39 11.63 15.34
CA ASP A 288 7.41 11.34 16.33
C ASP A 288 6.79 10.49 17.47
N PRO A 289 7.32 9.31 17.74
CA PRO A 289 6.76 8.41 18.76
C PRO A 289 6.67 9.03 20.15
N ASP A 290 7.49 10.00 20.45
CA ASP A 290 7.55 10.68 21.74
C ASP A 290 6.61 11.90 21.79
N CYS A 291 5.95 12.25 20.67
CA CYS A 291 5.01 13.36 20.56
C CYS A 291 3.59 12.93 20.10
N ALA A 292 2.91 12.10 20.90
CA ALA A 292 1.56 11.61 20.57
C ALA A 292 0.55 12.75 20.31
N GLN A 293 0.69 13.90 21.00
CA GLN A 293 -0.17 15.05 20.85
C GLN A 293 -0.13 15.63 19.41
N ALA A 294 1.02 15.56 18.74
CA ALA A 294 1.13 15.98 17.35
C ALA A 294 0.20 15.17 16.43
N GLY A 295 0.12 13.85 16.64
CA GLY A 295 -0.79 12.99 15.89
C GLY A 295 -2.27 13.29 16.14
N GLU A 296 -2.64 13.60 17.37
CA GLU A 296 -4.02 14.01 17.72
C GLU A 296 -4.41 15.30 17.01
N LEU A 297 -3.52 16.29 17.00
CA LEU A 297 -3.73 17.58 16.36
C LEU A 297 -3.79 17.46 14.83
N LEU A 298 -2.91 16.66 14.22
CA LEU A 298 -2.95 16.37 12.77
C LEU A 298 -4.26 15.70 12.35
N LEU A 299 -4.70 14.68 13.08
CA LEU A 299 -5.97 14.02 12.79
C LEU A 299 -7.17 14.95 13.03
N TYR A 300 -7.08 15.86 14.00
CA TYR A 300 -8.11 16.88 14.22
C TYR A 300 -8.16 17.87 13.06
N HIS A 301 -7.01 18.34 12.60
CA HIS A 301 -6.88 19.23 11.45
C HIS A 301 -7.43 18.58 10.17
N ALA A 302 -7.06 17.34 9.91
CA ALA A 302 -7.59 16.56 8.78
C ALA A 302 -9.13 16.41 8.85
N ASP A 303 -9.68 16.15 10.05
CA ASP A 303 -11.13 16.07 10.26
C ASP A 303 -11.83 17.41 9.93
N ALA A 304 -11.26 18.52 10.38
CA ALA A 304 -11.78 19.85 10.07
C ALA A 304 -11.75 20.14 8.56
N THR A 305 -10.63 19.80 7.90
CA THR A 305 -10.47 19.93 6.45
C THR A 305 -11.52 19.10 5.70
N PHE A 306 -11.69 17.83 6.05
CA PHE A 306 -12.68 16.96 5.43
C PHE A 306 -14.12 17.44 5.64
N ARG A 307 -14.44 18.00 6.81
CA ARG A 307 -15.76 18.57 7.08
C ARG A 307 -16.03 19.82 6.24
N ALA A 308 -15.04 20.71 6.12
CA ALA A 308 -15.14 21.88 5.25
C ALA A 308 -15.39 21.49 3.79
N ASP A 309 -14.81 20.37 3.34
CA ASP A 309 -14.98 19.82 2.01
C ASP A 309 -16.28 19.00 1.84
N GLY A 310 -17.09 18.86 2.88
CA GLY A 310 -18.35 18.12 2.86
C GLY A 310 -18.16 16.61 2.65
N VAL A 311 -17.12 16.04 3.22
CA VAL A 311 -16.81 14.59 3.17
C VAL A 311 -17.78 13.83 4.07
N ASP A 312 -18.34 12.72 3.57
CA ASP A 312 -19.30 11.88 4.30
C ASP A 312 -18.61 10.93 5.28
N ALA A 313 -17.51 10.33 4.87
CA ALA A 313 -16.73 9.41 5.69
C ALA A 313 -15.24 9.44 5.34
N VAL A 314 -14.40 9.16 6.32
CA VAL A 314 -12.94 9.07 6.19
C VAL A 314 -12.50 7.65 6.47
N TRP A 315 -11.55 7.16 5.71
CA TRP A 315 -10.94 5.86 5.93
C TRP A 315 -9.41 5.91 5.82
N GLY A 316 -8.76 4.91 6.38
CA GLY A 316 -7.32 4.70 6.26
C GLY A 316 -6.98 3.23 6.47
N LEU A 317 -5.87 2.80 5.89
CA LEU A 317 -5.39 1.43 5.97
C LEU A 317 -4.03 1.42 6.66
N PHE A 318 -3.91 0.66 7.76
CA PHE A 318 -2.68 0.64 8.57
C PHE A 318 -2.33 -0.77 9.06
N SER A 319 -1.04 -1.10 9.02
CA SER A 319 -0.40 -2.02 9.94
C SER A 319 0.53 -1.18 10.81
N ALA A 320 0.23 -1.07 12.11
CA ALA A 320 0.90 -0.09 12.94
C ALA A 320 0.99 -0.55 14.40
N PRO A 321 1.99 -0.07 15.16
CA PRO A 321 2.09 -0.26 16.60
C PRO A 321 0.84 0.20 17.34
N GLU A 322 0.60 -0.35 18.55
CA GLU A 322 -0.60 -0.06 19.33
C GLU A 322 -0.81 1.44 19.59
N ARG A 323 0.27 2.21 19.74
CA ARG A 323 0.19 3.67 19.90
C ARG A 323 -0.55 4.37 18.75
N TYR A 324 -0.32 3.95 17.49
CA TYR A 324 -1.05 4.49 16.32
C TYR A 324 -2.50 4.01 16.29
N ARG A 325 -2.73 2.75 16.63
CA ARG A 325 -4.10 2.21 16.72
C ARG A 325 -4.89 2.94 17.80
N LYS A 326 -4.27 3.24 18.94
CA LYS A 326 -4.87 4.05 20.00
C LYS A 326 -5.15 5.47 19.51
N LEU A 327 -4.19 6.12 18.87
CA LEU A 327 -4.33 7.46 18.30
C LEU A 327 -5.53 7.55 17.33
N LEU A 328 -5.68 6.59 16.43
CA LEU A 328 -6.82 6.54 15.51
C LEU A 328 -8.15 6.33 16.25
N ARG A 329 -8.20 5.45 17.24
CA ARG A 329 -9.42 5.25 18.06
C ARG A 329 -9.80 6.52 18.82
N ASP A 330 -8.84 7.16 19.47
CA ASP A 330 -9.05 8.41 20.23
C ASP A 330 -9.50 9.55 19.28
N ALA A 331 -9.05 9.51 18.03
CA ALA A 331 -9.54 10.37 16.96
C ALA A 331 -10.94 10.01 16.44
N GLY A 332 -11.58 8.98 16.97
CA GLY A 332 -12.93 8.55 16.60
C GLY A 332 -13.00 7.65 15.37
N PHE A 333 -11.88 7.08 14.94
CA PHE A 333 -11.89 6.00 13.97
C PHE A 333 -12.21 4.67 14.65
N PHE A 334 -13.00 3.84 14.00
CA PHE A 334 -13.24 2.48 14.42
C PHE A 334 -12.64 1.50 13.39
N LYS A 335 -12.04 0.45 13.90
CA LYS A 335 -11.51 -0.63 13.09
C LYS A 335 -12.68 -1.44 12.54
N ILE A 336 -12.75 -1.59 11.22
CA ILE A 336 -13.75 -2.44 10.60
C ILE A 336 -13.43 -3.90 10.94
N PRO A 337 -14.37 -4.63 11.57
CA PRO A 337 -14.20 -6.07 11.80
C PRO A 337 -14.16 -6.82 10.46
N LYS A 338 -13.65 -8.06 10.48
CA LYS A 338 -13.65 -8.94 9.31
C LYS A 338 -15.09 -9.29 8.93
N LEU A 339 -15.67 -8.48 8.04
CA LEU A 339 -17.01 -8.72 7.49
C LEU A 339 -16.87 -9.31 6.09
N LYS A 340 -17.76 -10.27 5.73
CA LYS A 340 -17.80 -10.85 4.37
C LYS A 340 -17.94 -9.80 3.26
N ALA A 341 -18.55 -8.65 3.58
CA ALA A 341 -18.78 -7.56 2.64
C ALA A 341 -17.56 -6.65 2.40
N VAL A 342 -16.49 -6.79 3.18
CA VAL A 342 -15.29 -5.97 3.06
C VAL A 342 -14.11 -6.86 2.71
N ARG A 343 -13.50 -6.59 1.55
CA ARG A 343 -12.29 -7.29 1.11
C ARG A 343 -11.21 -7.21 2.20
N PRO A 344 -10.61 -8.34 2.62
CA PRO A 344 -9.47 -8.30 3.51
C PRO A 344 -8.23 -7.81 2.75
N PHE A 345 -7.46 -6.93 3.37
CA PHE A 345 -6.20 -6.42 2.82
C PHE A 345 -5.03 -7.26 3.36
N HIS A 346 -4.85 -8.46 2.79
CA HIS A 346 -3.78 -9.37 3.18
C HIS A 346 -2.45 -8.89 2.63
N PHE A 347 -1.52 -8.51 3.51
CA PHE A 347 -0.15 -8.26 3.12
C PHE A 347 0.58 -9.60 3.03
N VAL A 348 1.10 -9.86 1.85
CA VAL A 348 1.87 -11.07 1.55
C VAL A 348 3.31 -10.71 1.23
N ALA A 349 4.24 -11.62 1.56
CA ALA A 349 5.62 -11.48 1.16
C ALA A 349 6.19 -12.83 0.71
N GLU A 350 7.15 -12.78 -0.20
CA GLU A 350 7.82 -13.94 -0.76
C GLU A 350 9.28 -13.94 -0.29
N PHE A 351 9.66 -14.92 0.52
CA PHE A 351 10.99 -15.07 1.08
C PHE A 351 11.70 -16.36 0.61
N VAL A 352 10.98 -17.29 -0.01
CA VAL A 352 11.55 -18.58 -0.42
C VAL A 352 12.73 -18.40 -1.36
N THR A 353 12.64 -17.45 -2.27
CA THR A 353 13.73 -17.11 -3.19
C THR A 353 14.91 -16.47 -2.45
N VAL A 354 14.64 -15.59 -1.48
CA VAL A 354 15.70 -14.99 -0.64
C VAL A 354 16.36 -16.04 0.23
N ASP A 355 15.58 -16.91 0.88
CA ASP A 355 16.10 -17.97 1.75
C ASP A 355 17.02 -18.92 0.97
N HIS A 356 16.74 -19.17 -0.31
CA HIS A 356 17.55 -20.04 -1.16
C HIS A 356 18.75 -19.34 -1.80
N LEU A 357 18.54 -18.16 -2.43
CA LEU A 357 19.59 -17.48 -3.19
C LEU A 357 20.47 -16.56 -2.33
N ARG A 358 19.98 -16.09 -1.19
CA ARG A 358 20.67 -15.18 -0.26
C ARG A 358 20.52 -15.64 1.19
N PRO A 359 21.05 -16.85 1.52
CA PRO A 359 20.92 -17.40 2.87
C PRO A 359 21.61 -16.53 3.95
N ASP A 360 22.62 -15.76 3.57
CA ASP A 360 23.29 -14.76 4.42
C ASP A 360 22.30 -13.70 4.94
N LEU A 361 21.47 -13.18 4.04
CA LEU A 361 20.47 -12.17 4.36
C LEU A 361 19.25 -12.79 5.06
N ALA A 362 18.86 -13.99 4.67
CA ALA A 362 17.78 -14.72 5.33
C ALA A 362 18.10 -15.04 6.79
N ALA A 363 19.34 -15.43 7.08
CA ALA A 363 19.81 -15.68 8.45
C ALA A 363 19.82 -14.39 9.29
N ARG A 364 20.20 -13.25 8.70
CA ARG A 364 20.28 -11.96 9.39
C ARG A 364 18.91 -11.36 9.71
N ASP A 365 18.04 -11.29 8.71
CA ASP A 365 16.80 -10.49 8.78
C ASP A 365 15.52 -11.34 8.77
N GLY A 366 15.61 -12.60 8.35
CA GLY A 366 14.45 -13.43 8.04
C GLY A 366 13.49 -13.65 9.22
N ALA A 367 14.04 -13.73 10.45
CA ALA A 367 13.21 -13.87 11.65
C ALA A 367 12.38 -12.61 11.92
N LEU A 368 12.98 -11.42 11.80
CA LEU A 368 12.31 -10.14 12.02
C LEU A 368 11.25 -9.88 10.94
N LEU A 369 11.57 -10.09 9.68
CA LEU A 369 10.65 -9.88 8.55
C LEU A 369 9.36 -10.71 8.66
N ARG A 370 9.39 -11.86 9.35
CA ARG A 370 8.23 -12.73 9.54
C ARG A 370 7.36 -12.39 10.75
N GLN A 371 7.74 -11.40 11.56
CA GLN A 371 7.00 -10.97 12.75
C GLN A 371 5.96 -9.91 12.35
N GLU A 372 4.68 -10.27 12.45
CA GLU A 372 3.54 -9.43 12.04
C GLU A 372 3.49 -8.07 12.75
N ASP A 373 3.81 -8.04 14.04
CA ASP A 373 3.68 -6.88 14.93
C ASP A 373 4.83 -5.87 14.78
N GLN A 374 5.88 -6.22 14.04
CA GLN A 374 7.05 -5.37 13.83
C GLN A 374 6.90 -4.40 12.65
N TRP A 375 5.87 -4.58 11.84
CA TRP A 375 5.65 -3.80 10.64
C TRP A 375 4.83 -2.53 10.88
N PHE A 376 5.38 -1.41 10.42
CA PHE A 376 4.64 -0.16 10.28
C PHE A 376 4.44 0.16 8.79
N LEU A 377 3.20 0.08 8.34
CA LEU A 377 2.78 0.44 6.98
C LEU A 377 1.51 1.26 7.04
N SER A 378 1.42 2.25 6.16
CA SER A 378 0.22 3.02 5.86
C SER A 378 -0.31 2.67 4.46
N LEU A 379 -1.45 3.25 4.09
CA LEU A 379 -1.97 3.13 2.73
C LEU A 379 -0.97 3.68 1.70
N GLY A 380 -0.24 4.76 2.06
CA GLY A 380 0.77 5.40 1.22
C GLY A 380 1.95 4.49 0.84
N ASP A 381 2.20 3.45 1.61
CA ASP A 381 3.26 2.47 1.32
C ASP A 381 2.77 1.37 0.35
N THR A 382 1.56 1.48 -0.21
CA THR A 382 0.92 0.46 -1.04
C THR A 382 0.56 0.99 -2.43
N ASP A 383 0.12 0.11 -3.31
CA ASP A 383 -0.41 0.44 -4.64
C ASP A 383 -1.84 1.00 -4.63
N LEU A 384 -2.47 1.04 -3.46
CA LEU A 384 -3.86 1.49 -3.29
C LEU A 384 -3.99 3.00 -3.00
N ALA A 385 -2.87 3.70 -2.78
CA ALA A 385 -2.85 5.13 -2.49
C ALA A 385 -3.05 5.99 -3.74
#